data_e0e378cb479d11147644cf6aeffd6613
#
_entry.id   e0e378cb479d11147644cf6aeffd6613
#
_cell.length_a   1.000
_cell.length_b   1.000
_cell.length_c   1.000
_cell.angle_alpha   90.00
_cell.angle_beta   90.00
_cell.angle_gamma   90.00
#
_symmetry.space_group_name_H-M   'P 1'
#
loop_
_entity.id
_entity.type
_entity.pdbx_description
1 polymer ?
#
loop_
_entity_poly.entity_id
_entity_poly.type
_entity_poly.pdbx_seq_one_letter_code
_entity_poly.pdbx_strand_id
1 'polypeptide(L)'
;MNKRLEEVRHQYRQGNLSRRDFVKYLGVAGVAAGLVGGPFGLVRNAMAQGRIRFDGWGGTTSQAFRRYAFEPFTSATGIRVVDGEFGDMDSYLTRVIASFPPGGEFNLAHLSGVFDYARYVGLEFNTALDESKIGNLELVMEAMIEPYRRITPEALSAVPYNLGQTGIAYNTKYISEEKAEELGASLLWDDSIRGNLGSWVEWRTNIWYAALYTGQDPNNIQDINAVWDALRKQVPMVRKYWGSGAELMNLLASEEVYATVAWSGRVAHLQEQGYPIGFLAPEGCYSWQECIFVMKGTDLDVAHQLLDFMLAPEASIAVAEGQMYPPSLDPTKVELTEKIKNLPAFDPTGKLQGYLFADPHYWNERQLEWAERWDRVRAGR
;
A
#
# COMPACT_ATOMS: atom_id res chain seq x y z
N MET A 1 5.72 18.45 -13.38
CA MET A 1 4.92 17.41 -14.08
C MET A 1 5.67 17.02 -15.34
N ASN A 2 5.94 15.74 -15.54
CA ASN A 2 6.88 15.25 -16.55
C ASN A 2 6.32 15.45 -17.97
N LYS A 3 6.99 16.24 -18.81
CA LYS A 3 6.59 16.50 -20.22
C LYS A 3 6.25 15.23 -21.00
N ARG A 4 6.94 14.12 -20.70
CA ARG A 4 6.74 12.81 -21.31
C ARG A 4 5.38 12.19 -20.93
N LEU A 5 4.92 12.39 -19.69
CA LEU A 5 3.62 11.90 -19.22
C LEU A 5 2.48 12.67 -19.89
N GLU A 6 2.61 13.99 -20.06
CA GLU A 6 1.65 14.82 -20.78
C GLU A 6 1.53 14.43 -22.26
N GLU A 7 2.65 14.12 -22.89
CA GLU A 7 2.68 13.68 -24.28
C GLU A 7 2.01 12.32 -24.46
N VAL A 8 2.29 11.36 -23.57
CA VAL A 8 1.65 10.04 -23.56
C VAL A 8 0.14 10.15 -23.32
N ARG A 9 -0.30 11.03 -22.42
CA ARG A 9 -1.72 11.34 -22.19
C ARG A 9 -2.37 11.96 -23.42
N HIS A 10 -1.70 12.90 -24.05
CA HIS A 10 -2.20 13.56 -25.25
C HIS A 10 -2.39 12.56 -26.39
N GLN A 11 -1.41 11.69 -26.61
CA GLN A 11 -1.46 10.63 -27.61
C GLN A 11 -2.60 9.63 -27.35
N TYR A 12 -2.80 9.26 -26.08
CA TYR A 12 -3.90 8.35 -25.69
C TYR A 12 -5.27 9.01 -25.90
N ARG A 13 -5.45 10.29 -25.51
CA ARG A 13 -6.69 11.04 -25.73
C ARG A 13 -7.03 11.22 -27.21
N GLN A 14 -6.02 11.31 -28.06
CA GLN A 14 -6.20 11.39 -29.52
C GLN A 14 -6.45 10.05 -30.19
N GLY A 15 -6.45 8.94 -29.46
CA GLY A 15 -6.60 7.61 -30.02
C GLY A 15 -5.34 7.09 -30.74
N ASN A 16 -4.23 7.83 -30.69
CA ASN A 16 -2.97 7.49 -31.37
C ASN A 16 -2.12 6.47 -30.57
N LEU A 17 -2.49 6.21 -29.32
CA LEU A 17 -1.84 5.24 -28.45
C LEU A 17 -2.84 4.15 -28.07
N SER A 18 -2.49 2.87 -28.25
CA SER A 18 -3.35 1.78 -27.82
C SER A 18 -3.44 1.75 -26.29
N ARG A 19 -4.56 1.22 -25.74
CA ARG A 19 -4.71 1.01 -24.28
C ARG A 19 -3.54 0.20 -23.70
N ARG A 20 -3.06 -0.78 -24.44
CA ARG A 20 -1.94 -1.64 -24.06
C ARG A 20 -0.63 -0.85 -23.95
N ASP A 21 -0.38 0.05 -24.89
CA ASP A 21 0.84 0.84 -24.92
C ASP A 21 0.78 1.96 -23.89
N PHE A 22 -0.39 2.57 -23.68
CA PHE A 22 -0.63 3.52 -22.60
C PHE A 22 -0.32 2.93 -21.22
N VAL A 23 -0.82 1.71 -20.95
CA VAL A 23 -0.53 0.98 -19.71
C VAL A 23 0.95 0.66 -19.54
N LYS A 24 1.66 0.28 -20.61
CA LYS A 24 3.11 0.06 -20.58
C LYS A 24 3.89 1.34 -20.23
N TYR A 25 3.48 2.47 -20.79
CA TYR A 25 4.10 3.76 -20.49
C TYR A 25 3.87 4.24 -19.07
N LEU A 26 2.82 3.76 -18.41
CA LEU A 26 2.52 4.05 -17.00
C LEU A 26 3.21 3.09 -16.02
N GLY A 27 4.02 2.15 -16.51
CA GLY A 27 4.77 1.23 -15.66
C GLY A 27 4.06 -0.05 -15.30
N VAL A 28 3.02 -0.42 -16.03
CA VAL A 28 2.30 -1.69 -15.85
C VAL A 28 2.79 -2.69 -16.92
N ALA A 29 4.07 -2.96 -16.94
CA ALA A 29 4.64 -4.02 -17.76
C ALA A 29 4.83 -5.28 -16.90
N GLY A 30 3.91 -6.23 -16.98
CA GLY A 30 4.14 -7.51 -16.33
C GLY A 30 3.01 -8.52 -16.31
N VAL A 31 1.79 -8.18 -16.74
CA VAL A 31 0.71 -9.19 -16.78
C VAL A 31 -0.05 -9.11 -18.10
N ALA A 32 0.54 -9.68 -19.13
CA ALA A 32 -0.18 -10.06 -20.34
C ALA A 32 -0.30 -11.59 -20.33
N ALA A 33 -1.24 -12.13 -19.57
CA ALA A 33 -1.70 -13.52 -19.77
C ALA A 33 -3.13 -13.66 -19.23
N GLY A 34 -4.07 -13.92 -20.13
CA GLY A 34 -5.32 -14.56 -19.79
C GLY A 34 -6.56 -13.68 -19.71
N LEU A 35 -6.87 -12.92 -20.75
CA LEU A 35 -8.26 -12.53 -21.00
C LEU A 35 -8.94 -13.67 -21.72
N VAL A 36 -9.49 -14.61 -20.95
CA VAL A 36 -10.53 -15.52 -21.48
C VAL A 36 -11.84 -14.77 -21.43
N GLY A 37 -12.38 -14.50 -22.61
CA GLY A 37 -13.65 -13.83 -22.77
C GLY A 37 -14.81 -14.66 -22.19
N GLY A 38 -15.53 -14.06 -21.25
CA GLY A 38 -16.88 -14.46 -20.90
C GLY A 38 -17.85 -13.35 -21.31
N PRO A 39 -19.07 -13.66 -21.72
CA PRO A 39 -20.03 -12.67 -22.18
C PRO A 39 -20.59 -11.90 -20.97
N PHE A 40 -20.00 -10.77 -20.65
CA PHE A 40 -20.62 -9.82 -19.73
C PHE A 40 -21.68 -9.03 -20.48
N GLY A 41 -22.90 -9.55 -20.38
CA GLY A 41 -24.10 -8.87 -20.80
C GLY A 41 -24.23 -7.53 -20.10
N LEU A 42 -24.57 -6.53 -20.89
CA LEU A 42 -24.99 -5.20 -20.52
C LEU A 42 -25.93 -5.21 -19.30
N VAL A 43 -25.42 -4.91 -18.11
CA VAL A 43 -26.27 -4.45 -17.01
C VAL A 43 -26.27 -2.92 -17.06
N ARG A 44 -27.16 -2.42 -17.90
CA ARG A 44 -27.55 -1.02 -17.92
C ARG A 44 -28.48 -0.76 -16.72
N ASN A 45 -28.07 0.20 -15.86
CA ASN A 45 -28.93 0.99 -14.99
C ASN A 45 -30.07 0.23 -14.26
N ALA A 46 -29.71 -0.42 -13.14
CA ALA A 46 -30.54 -0.25 -11.95
C ALA A 46 -29.71 0.64 -11.02
N MET A 47 -30.06 1.90 -10.89
CA MET A 47 -29.73 2.68 -9.69
C MET A 47 -30.36 1.92 -8.52
N ALA A 48 -29.64 0.95 -7.99
CA ALA A 48 -29.96 0.35 -6.72
C ALA A 48 -29.70 1.44 -5.69
N GLN A 49 -30.77 1.99 -5.14
CA GLN A 49 -30.71 2.79 -3.94
C GLN A 49 -29.77 2.08 -2.97
N GLY A 50 -28.66 2.73 -2.61
CA GLY A 50 -27.79 2.30 -1.55
C GLY A 50 -26.80 1.18 -1.88
N ARG A 51 -25.94 1.32 -2.89
CA ARG A 51 -24.78 0.44 -3.10
C ARG A 51 -23.55 1.23 -3.45
N ILE A 52 -22.43 0.91 -2.79
CA ILE A 52 -21.10 1.44 -3.12
C ILE A 52 -20.08 0.30 -3.14
N ARG A 53 -19.13 0.34 -4.07
CA ARG A 53 -18.04 -0.64 -4.17
C ARG A 53 -16.79 -0.12 -3.50
N PHE A 54 -16.13 -1.00 -2.74
CA PHE A 54 -14.85 -0.76 -2.09
C PHE A 54 -13.87 -1.88 -2.47
N ASP A 55 -12.74 -1.53 -3.05
CA ASP A 55 -11.68 -2.49 -3.40
C ASP A 55 -10.49 -2.33 -2.46
N GLY A 56 -9.99 -3.45 -1.89
CA GLY A 56 -8.92 -3.45 -0.89
C GLY A 56 -7.95 -4.63 -1.03
N TRP A 57 -7.00 -4.69 -0.09
CA TRP A 57 -5.86 -5.61 -0.10
C TRP A 57 -6.18 -7.09 0.15
N GLY A 58 -7.42 -7.42 0.47
CA GLY A 58 -7.81 -8.79 0.79
C GLY A 58 -7.38 -9.29 2.17
N GLY A 59 -7.63 -10.57 2.41
CA GLY A 59 -7.21 -11.27 3.62
C GLY A 59 -7.76 -10.66 4.91
N THR A 60 -6.93 -10.59 5.95
CA THR A 60 -7.31 -10.07 7.28
C THR A 60 -7.74 -8.60 7.23
N THR A 61 -7.17 -7.81 6.32
CA THR A 61 -7.54 -6.41 6.13
C THR A 61 -8.99 -6.29 5.64
N SER A 62 -9.35 -6.98 4.56
CA SER A 62 -10.74 -6.97 4.05
C SER A 62 -11.72 -7.55 5.07
N GLN A 63 -11.34 -8.58 5.83
CA GLN A 63 -12.18 -9.14 6.90
C GLN A 63 -12.45 -8.11 8.00
N ALA A 64 -11.43 -7.33 8.40
CA ALA A 64 -11.60 -6.27 9.39
C ALA A 64 -12.55 -5.17 8.88
N PHE A 65 -12.40 -4.72 7.65
CA PHE A 65 -13.29 -3.75 7.04
C PHE A 65 -14.74 -4.26 6.96
N ARG A 66 -14.97 -5.49 6.50
CA ARG A 66 -16.33 -6.07 6.45
C ARG A 66 -16.97 -6.07 7.82
N ARG A 67 -16.28 -6.62 8.81
CA ARG A 67 -16.82 -6.84 10.14
C ARG A 67 -17.07 -5.55 10.93
N TYR A 68 -16.15 -4.60 10.85
CA TYR A 68 -16.11 -3.45 11.75
C TYR A 68 -16.52 -2.12 11.08
N ALA A 69 -16.59 -2.08 9.75
CA ALA A 69 -17.01 -0.89 9.01
C ALA A 69 -18.20 -1.18 8.09
N PHE A 70 -18.11 -2.12 7.15
CA PHE A 70 -19.11 -2.27 6.09
C PHE A 70 -20.45 -2.85 6.57
N GLU A 71 -20.42 -3.90 7.39
CA GLU A 71 -21.64 -4.50 7.95
C GLU A 71 -22.34 -3.54 8.92
N PRO A 72 -21.64 -2.88 9.87
CA PRO A 72 -22.27 -1.85 10.73
C PRO A 72 -22.82 -0.67 9.94
N PHE A 73 -22.08 -0.14 8.95
CA PHE A 73 -22.56 0.93 8.08
C PHE A 73 -23.83 0.53 7.32
N THR A 74 -23.82 -0.65 6.71
CA THR A 74 -25.00 -1.18 6.00
C THR A 74 -26.20 -1.33 6.94
N SER A 75 -25.97 -1.81 8.15
CA SER A 75 -27.02 -1.95 9.17
C SER A 75 -27.60 -0.62 9.61
N ALA A 76 -26.78 0.42 9.71
CA ALA A 76 -27.18 1.75 10.13
C ALA A 76 -27.90 2.55 9.04
N THR A 77 -27.50 2.38 7.77
CA THR A 77 -27.94 3.26 6.67
C THR A 77 -28.80 2.57 5.64
N GLY A 78 -28.79 1.24 5.57
CA GLY A 78 -29.39 0.45 4.49
C GLY A 78 -28.54 0.46 3.19
N ILE A 79 -27.43 1.21 3.14
CA ILE A 79 -26.54 1.28 1.99
C ILE A 79 -25.59 0.08 2.00
N ARG A 80 -25.62 -0.72 0.93
CA ARG A 80 -24.78 -1.91 0.85
C ARG A 80 -23.37 -1.57 0.37
N VAL A 81 -22.35 -1.94 1.13
CA VAL A 81 -20.96 -1.95 0.66
C VAL A 81 -20.65 -3.29 -0.01
N VAL A 82 -20.18 -3.24 -1.24
CA VAL A 82 -19.71 -4.42 -1.99
C VAL A 82 -18.21 -4.33 -2.11
N ASP A 83 -17.52 -5.24 -1.46
CA ASP A 83 -16.08 -5.24 -1.49
C ASP A 83 -15.50 -6.14 -2.59
N GLY A 84 -14.38 -5.69 -3.15
CA GLY A 84 -13.51 -6.43 -4.04
C GLY A 84 -12.10 -6.50 -3.47
N GLU A 85 -11.30 -7.43 -3.97
CA GLU A 85 -9.94 -7.63 -3.49
C GLU A 85 -8.93 -7.53 -4.64
N PHE A 86 -7.72 -7.08 -4.30
CA PHE A 86 -6.57 -7.08 -5.19
C PHE A 86 -5.31 -7.52 -4.42
N GLY A 87 -4.36 -8.12 -5.13
CA GLY A 87 -3.10 -8.57 -4.53
C GLY A 87 -1.96 -7.57 -4.68
N ASP A 88 -2.05 -6.69 -5.69
CA ASP A 88 -1.05 -5.65 -5.97
C ASP A 88 -1.68 -4.45 -6.68
N MET A 89 -1.05 -3.27 -6.48
CA MET A 89 -1.56 -2.00 -7.00
C MET A 89 -1.45 -1.89 -8.53
N ASP A 90 -0.45 -2.47 -9.15
CA ASP A 90 -0.24 -2.31 -10.59
C ASP A 90 -1.28 -3.12 -11.40
N SER A 91 -1.56 -4.35 -10.97
CA SER A 91 -2.65 -5.16 -11.53
C SER A 91 -4.01 -4.50 -11.29
N TYR A 92 -4.23 -3.90 -10.12
CA TYR A 92 -5.46 -3.19 -9.83
C TYR A 92 -5.63 -1.96 -10.72
N LEU A 93 -4.61 -1.12 -10.83
CA LEU A 93 -4.61 0.05 -11.71
C LEU A 93 -4.90 -0.34 -13.17
N THR A 94 -4.34 -1.46 -13.63
CA THR A 94 -4.63 -2.00 -14.98
C THR A 94 -6.11 -2.28 -15.17
N ARG A 95 -6.77 -2.90 -14.18
CA ARG A 95 -8.22 -3.16 -14.22
C ARG A 95 -9.03 -1.87 -14.23
N VAL A 96 -8.65 -0.90 -13.40
CA VAL A 96 -9.30 0.42 -13.36
C VAL A 96 -9.20 1.12 -14.72
N ILE A 97 -8.00 1.17 -15.32
CA ILE A 97 -7.77 1.75 -16.65
C ILE A 97 -8.62 1.04 -17.72
N ALA A 98 -8.71 -0.28 -17.66
CA ALA A 98 -9.47 -1.06 -18.64
C ALA A 98 -10.99 -0.81 -18.57
N SER A 99 -11.51 -0.43 -17.39
CA SER A 99 -12.94 -0.16 -17.17
C SER A 99 -13.32 1.34 -17.28
N PHE A 100 -12.32 2.23 -17.34
CA PHE A 100 -12.55 3.66 -17.45
C PHE A 100 -13.03 4.03 -18.89
N PRO A 101 -14.03 4.90 -19.12
CA PRO A 101 -14.38 6.12 -18.42
C PRO A 101 -15.44 5.97 -17.31
N PRO A 102 -15.68 7.09 -16.54
CA PRO A 102 -16.50 7.12 -15.32
C PRO A 102 -17.93 6.59 -15.52
N GLY A 103 -18.47 6.03 -14.49
CA GLY A 103 -19.69 5.23 -14.50
C GLY A 103 -19.35 3.74 -14.46
N GLY A 104 -18.05 3.40 -14.42
CA GLY A 104 -17.54 2.08 -14.19
C GLY A 104 -17.90 1.54 -12.81
N GLU A 105 -17.51 0.30 -12.59
CA GLU A 105 -17.87 -0.44 -11.38
C GLU A 105 -17.04 -0.07 -10.13
N PHE A 106 -15.95 0.72 -10.29
CA PHE A 106 -15.04 1.10 -9.20
C PHE A 106 -15.47 2.42 -8.56
N ASN A 107 -15.62 2.43 -7.23
CA ASN A 107 -16.02 3.62 -6.48
C ASN A 107 -14.96 4.06 -5.48
N LEU A 108 -14.60 3.20 -4.52
CA LEU A 108 -13.58 3.46 -3.51
C LEU A 108 -12.46 2.46 -3.66
N ALA A 109 -11.22 2.89 -3.40
CA ALA A 109 -10.05 2.03 -3.40
C ALA A 109 -9.13 2.32 -2.20
N HIS A 110 -8.70 1.26 -1.53
CA HIS A 110 -7.71 1.31 -0.47
C HIS A 110 -6.30 1.34 -1.06
N LEU A 111 -5.80 2.54 -1.39
CA LEU A 111 -4.53 2.74 -2.08
C LEU A 111 -3.33 2.74 -1.12
N SER A 112 -2.18 2.35 -1.65
CA SER A 112 -0.88 2.41 -0.96
C SER A 112 -0.33 3.84 -0.92
N GLY A 113 -1.02 4.70 -0.18
CA GLY A 113 -0.58 6.02 0.20
C GLY A 113 -0.38 7.04 -0.91
N VAL A 114 0.43 8.03 -0.58
CA VAL A 114 0.65 9.23 -1.40
C VAL A 114 1.23 8.91 -2.77
N PHE A 115 2.04 7.84 -2.85
CA PHE A 115 2.63 7.39 -4.12
C PHE A 115 1.55 6.99 -5.14
N ASP A 116 0.64 6.10 -4.76
CA ASP A 116 -0.44 5.68 -5.65
C ASP A 116 -1.50 6.77 -5.81
N TYR A 117 -1.77 7.55 -4.76
CA TYR A 117 -2.63 8.72 -4.86
C TYR A 117 -2.16 9.66 -5.99
N ALA A 118 -0.87 10.01 -6.02
CA ALA A 118 -0.30 10.86 -7.06
C ALA A 118 -0.47 10.26 -8.47
N ARG A 119 -0.35 8.92 -8.60
CA ARG A 119 -0.57 8.22 -9.88
C ARG A 119 -2.02 8.33 -10.35
N TYR A 120 -2.99 8.09 -9.45
CA TYR A 120 -4.41 8.11 -9.78
C TYR A 120 -4.90 9.53 -10.07
N VAL A 121 -4.45 10.52 -9.30
CA VAL A 121 -4.70 11.95 -9.59
C VAL A 121 -4.08 12.33 -10.93
N GLY A 122 -2.84 11.93 -11.16
CA GLY A 122 -2.15 12.12 -12.42
C GLY A 122 -2.90 11.55 -13.63
N LEU A 123 -3.70 10.51 -13.48
CA LEU A 123 -4.56 9.90 -14.51
C LEU A 123 -5.97 10.52 -14.58
N GLU A 124 -6.27 11.50 -13.74
CA GLU A 124 -7.59 12.15 -13.64
C GLU A 124 -8.71 11.18 -13.22
N PHE A 125 -8.37 10.18 -12.40
CA PHE A 125 -9.33 9.19 -11.87
C PHE A 125 -9.98 9.64 -10.57
N ASN A 126 -9.52 10.77 -10.01
CA ASN A 126 -9.99 11.34 -8.76
C ASN A 126 -11.26 12.18 -8.92
N THR A 127 -11.94 12.37 -7.80
CA THR A 127 -12.97 13.39 -7.62
C THR A 127 -12.72 14.14 -6.32
N ALA A 128 -13.00 15.44 -6.31
CA ALA A 128 -12.86 16.28 -5.12
C ALA A 128 -13.93 15.92 -4.07
N LEU A 129 -13.54 15.79 -2.83
CA LEU A 129 -14.41 15.59 -1.69
C LEU A 129 -14.93 16.93 -1.16
N ASP A 130 -16.15 16.96 -0.69
CA ASP A 130 -16.64 18.00 0.19
C ASP A 130 -16.28 17.62 1.64
N GLU A 131 -15.13 18.13 2.10
CA GLU A 131 -14.56 17.79 3.41
C GLU A 131 -15.49 18.18 4.56
N SER A 132 -16.39 19.16 4.37
CA SER A 132 -17.38 19.56 5.37
C SER A 132 -18.44 18.47 5.66
N LYS A 133 -18.57 17.48 4.77
CA LYS A 133 -19.45 16.31 4.93
C LYS A 133 -18.75 15.11 5.59
N ILE A 134 -17.49 15.24 5.97
CA ILE A 134 -16.69 14.21 6.62
C ILE A 134 -16.22 14.75 7.97
N GLY A 135 -17.14 14.83 8.94
CA GLY A 135 -16.88 15.46 10.25
C GLY A 135 -15.73 14.82 11.01
N ASN A 136 -15.57 13.50 10.92
CA ASN A 136 -14.49 12.77 11.58
C ASN A 136 -13.10 12.97 10.92
N LEU A 137 -13.01 13.67 9.80
CA LEU A 137 -11.73 14.02 9.18
C LEU A 137 -10.89 14.93 10.11
N GLU A 138 -11.50 15.73 10.94
CA GLU A 138 -10.82 16.57 11.95
C GLU A 138 -10.06 15.76 13.01
N LEU A 139 -10.43 14.48 13.20
CA LEU A 139 -9.78 13.55 14.12
C LEU A 139 -8.54 12.88 13.53
N VAL A 140 -8.30 13.02 12.23
CA VAL A 140 -7.15 12.45 11.54
C VAL A 140 -5.90 13.27 11.82
N MET A 141 -4.74 12.60 11.93
CA MET A 141 -3.43 13.24 12.07
C MET A 141 -3.16 14.17 10.89
N GLU A 142 -2.87 15.45 11.15
CA GLU A 142 -2.53 16.42 10.10
C GLU A 142 -1.30 15.98 9.29
N ALA A 143 -0.34 15.34 9.96
CA ALA A 143 0.85 14.78 9.30
C ALA A 143 0.52 13.72 8.23
N MET A 144 -0.65 13.07 8.32
CA MET A 144 -1.13 12.14 7.29
C MET A 144 -1.93 12.84 6.19
N ILE A 145 -2.60 13.94 6.47
CA ILE A 145 -3.43 14.70 5.50
C ILE A 145 -2.55 15.53 4.56
N GLU A 146 -1.58 16.20 5.11
CA GLU A 146 -0.80 17.24 4.44
C GLU A 146 -0.09 16.73 3.14
N PRO A 147 0.49 15.52 3.08
CA PRO A 147 1.08 15.00 1.85
C PRO A 147 0.08 14.85 0.68
N TYR A 148 -1.19 14.53 0.95
CA TYR A 148 -2.25 14.47 -0.06
C TYR A 148 -2.66 15.86 -0.51
N ARG A 149 -2.76 16.80 0.43
CA ARG A 149 -3.11 18.18 0.15
C ARG A 149 -2.09 18.90 -0.73
N ARG A 150 -0.81 18.54 -0.64
CA ARG A 150 0.22 19.03 -1.58
C ARG A 150 -0.03 18.63 -3.03
N ILE A 151 -0.69 17.51 -3.26
CA ILE A 151 -0.99 17.00 -4.60
C ILE A 151 -2.32 17.58 -5.12
N THR A 152 -3.32 17.68 -4.25
CA THR A 152 -4.64 18.24 -4.55
C THR A 152 -4.98 19.38 -3.57
N PRO A 153 -4.39 20.58 -3.74
CA PRO A 153 -4.51 21.66 -2.76
C PRO A 153 -5.92 22.23 -2.61
N GLU A 154 -6.75 22.13 -3.66
CA GLU A 154 -8.11 22.67 -3.64
C GLU A 154 -9.07 21.83 -2.79
N ALA A 155 -8.94 20.50 -2.85
CA ALA A 155 -9.73 19.54 -2.08
C ALA A 155 -9.09 18.16 -2.12
N LEU A 156 -9.23 17.40 -1.04
CA LEU A 156 -8.81 16.00 -1.00
C LEU A 156 -9.64 15.16 -1.97
N SER A 157 -9.07 14.07 -2.45
CA SER A 157 -9.76 13.03 -3.23
C SER A 157 -9.63 11.66 -2.57
N ALA A 158 -9.09 11.63 -1.36
CA ALA A 158 -8.99 10.48 -0.49
C ALA A 158 -8.94 10.92 0.96
N VAL A 159 -9.25 10.01 1.88
CA VAL A 159 -8.98 10.20 3.31
C VAL A 159 -7.86 9.24 3.73
N PRO A 160 -6.83 9.70 4.48
CA PRO A 160 -5.85 8.81 5.11
C PRO A 160 -6.55 7.87 6.08
N TYR A 161 -6.13 6.61 6.15
CA TYR A 161 -6.89 5.63 6.93
C TYR A 161 -6.05 4.87 7.96
N ASN A 162 -4.90 4.36 7.57
CA ASN A 162 -3.98 3.65 8.45
C ASN A 162 -2.53 3.91 8.04
N LEU A 163 -1.60 3.51 8.90
CA LEU A 163 -0.17 3.59 8.62
C LEU A 163 0.52 2.28 9.02
N GLY A 164 1.69 2.07 8.46
CA GLY A 164 2.51 0.93 8.78
C GLY A 164 3.95 1.12 8.33
N GLN A 165 4.75 0.11 8.60
CA GLN A 165 6.14 0.04 8.17
C GLN A 165 6.39 -1.29 7.46
N THR A 166 7.21 -1.25 6.43
CA THR A 166 7.83 -2.43 5.87
C THR A 166 9.21 -2.55 6.49
N GLY A 167 9.30 -3.24 7.60
CA GLY A 167 10.54 -3.51 8.33
C GLY A 167 11.13 -4.86 7.95
N ILE A 168 11.90 -5.44 8.87
CA ILE A 168 12.49 -6.77 8.75
C ILE A 168 11.87 -7.68 9.81
N ALA A 169 11.16 -8.73 9.37
CA ALA A 169 10.77 -9.81 10.24
C ALA A 169 11.93 -10.80 10.36
N TYR A 170 12.16 -11.32 11.55
CA TYR A 170 13.15 -12.36 11.79
C TYR A 170 12.65 -13.37 12.81
N ASN A 171 13.06 -14.62 12.65
CA ASN A 171 12.72 -15.68 13.59
C ASN A 171 13.71 -15.67 14.78
N THR A 172 13.18 -15.42 15.98
CA THR A 172 13.98 -15.26 17.20
C THR A 172 14.66 -16.53 17.68
N LYS A 173 14.32 -17.70 17.10
CA LYS A 173 15.06 -18.96 17.34
C LYS A 173 16.44 -18.97 16.65
N TYR A 174 16.59 -18.24 15.55
CA TYR A 174 17.79 -18.28 14.72
C TYR A 174 18.58 -16.96 14.76
N ILE A 175 17.93 -15.85 15.06
CA ILE A 175 18.51 -14.51 15.07
C ILE A 175 18.08 -13.85 16.38
N SER A 176 19.07 -13.48 17.23
CA SER A 176 18.74 -12.75 18.46
C SER A 176 18.37 -11.30 18.15
N GLU A 177 17.63 -10.67 19.05
CA GLU A 177 17.22 -9.29 18.97
C GLU A 177 18.45 -8.36 18.87
N GLU A 178 19.47 -8.61 19.72
CA GLU A 178 20.71 -7.82 19.74
C GLU A 178 21.43 -7.90 18.38
N LYS A 179 21.47 -9.09 17.77
CA LYS A 179 22.07 -9.26 16.44
C LYS A 179 21.27 -8.51 15.36
N ALA A 180 19.94 -8.59 15.43
CA ALA A 180 19.08 -7.89 14.48
C ALA A 180 19.26 -6.37 14.58
N GLU A 181 19.30 -5.84 15.80
CA GLU A 181 19.53 -4.40 16.07
C GLU A 181 20.92 -3.94 15.61
N GLU A 182 21.98 -4.72 15.93
CA GLU A 182 23.36 -4.41 15.51
C GLU A 182 23.50 -4.32 13.99
N LEU A 183 22.88 -5.26 13.26
CA LEU A 183 22.99 -5.31 11.80
C LEU A 183 22.05 -4.33 11.11
N GLY A 184 20.94 -3.96 11.71
CA GLY A 184 19.95 -3.07 11.08
C GLY A 184 19.52 -3.59 9.72
N ALA A 185 19.55 -2.72 8.70
CA ALA A 185 19.22 -3.10 7.32
C ALA A 185 20.17 -4.16 6.74
N SER A 186 21.42 -4.24 7.24
CA SER A 186 22.42 -5.20 6.77
C SER A 186 22.06 -6.65 7.11
N LEU A 187 21.10 -6.88 8.02
CA LEU A 187 20.60 -8.21 8.33
C LEU A 187 20.14 -8.98 7.08
N LEU A 188 19.57 -8.27 6.08
CA LEU A 188 19.14 -8.88 4.83
C LEU A 188 20.30 -9.33 3.91
N TRP A 189 21.55 -9.04 4.28
CA TRP A 189 22.79 -9.45 3.60
C TRP A 189 23.71 -10.30 4.50
N ASP A 190 23.22 -10.71 5.69
CA ASP A 190 24.01 -11.54 6.59
C ASP A 190 24.14 -12.97 6.05
N ASP A 191 25.38 -13.42 5.86
CA ASP A 191 25.66 -14.78 5.36
C ASP A 191 25.12 -15.90 6.24
N SER A 192 24.85 -15.66 7.53
CA SER A 192 24.28 -16.68 8.42
C SER A 192 22.86 -17.09 8.05
N ILE A 193 22.14 -16.26 7.28
CA ILE A 193 20.79 -16.57 6.81
C ILE A 193 20.75 -16.92 5.32
N ARG A 194 21.89 -17.14 4.70
CA ARG A 194 21.98 -17.52 3.28
C ARG A 194 21.18 -18.79 3.00
N GLY A 195 20.30 -18.71 1.99
CA GLY A 195 19.37 -19.79 1.64
C GLY A 195 18.13 -19.90 2.54
N ASN A 196 17.98 -18.99 3.54
CA ASN A 196 16.79 -18.85 4.38
C ASN A 196 16.31 -17.39 4.45
N LEU A 197 16.74 -16.54 3.51
CA LEU A 197 16.23 -15.20 3.32
C LEU A 197 14.95 -15.25 2.49
N GLY A 198 13.90 -14.58 2.96
CA GLY A 198 12.73 -14.22 2.15
C GLY A 198 12.87 -12.83 1.57
N SER A 199 12.20 -12.54 0.46
CA SER A 199 12.10 -11.19 -0.07
C SER A 199 10.74 -10.96 -0.74
N TRP A 200 10.31 -9.71 -0.80
CA TRP A 200 9.08 -9.36 -1.51
C TRP A 200 9.37 -9.21 -3.00
N VAL A 201 8.42 -9.63 -3.86
CA VAL A 201 8.56 -9.51 -5.31
C VAL A 201 8.61 -8.06 -5.80
N GLU A 202 8.14 -7.12 -5.01
CA GLU A 202 7.99 -5.71 -5.35
C GLU A 202 9.35 -5.00 -5.40
N TRP A 203 9.58 -4.23 -6.44
CA TRP A 203 10.85 -3.60 -6.77
C TRP A 203 11.30 -2.50 -5.80
N ARG A 204 10.39 -1.61 -5.38
CA ARG A 204 10.69 -0.41 -4.59
C ARG A 204 11.27 -0.75 -3.23
N THR A 205 10.64 -1.67 -2.50
CA THR A 205 11.12 -2.12 -1.19
C THR A 205 12.51 -2.71 -1.27
N ASN A 206 12.80 -3.51 -2.30
CA ASN A 206 14.12 -4.11 -2.46
C ASN A 206 15.19 -3.05 -2.74
N ILE A 207 14.91 -2.08 -3.61
CA ILE A 207 15.82 -0.94 -3.88
C ILE A 207 15.98 -0.08 -2.63
N TRP A 208 14.89 0.17 -1.89
CA TRP A 208 14.92 0.92 -0.63
C TRP A 208 15.92 0.33 0.36
N TYR A 209 15.78 -0.95 0.67
CA TYR A 209 16.66 -1.64 1.61
C TYR A 209 18.11 -1.77 1.09
N ALA A 210 18.30 -1.94 -0.21
CA ALA A 210 19.64 -1.93 -0.80
C ALA A 210 20.29 -0.53 -0.74
N ALA A 211 19.52 0.55 -0.84
CA ALA A 211 20.00 1.90 -0.60
C ALA A 211 20.45 2.08 0.85
N LEU A 212 19.66 1.65 1.82
CA LEU A 212 20.05 1.66 3.23
C LEU A 212 21.33 0.84 3.48
N TYR A 213 21.40 -0.38 2.92
CA TYR A 213 22.58 -1.24 3.03
C TYR A 213 23.85 -0.60 2.45
N THR A 214 23.72 0.21 1.39
CA THR A 214 24.85 0.94 0.77
C THR A 214 25.09 2.33 1.41
N GLY A 215 24.40 2.65 2.50
CA GLY A 215 24.55 3.92 3.23
C GLY A 215 23.99 5.12 2.48
N GLN A 216 23.00 4.93 1.61
CA GLN A 216 22.40 5.99 0.81
C GLN A 216 20.96 6.30 1.27
N ASP A 217 20.54 7.55 1.10
CA ASP A 217 19.15 7.97 1.29
C ASP A 217 18.27 7.34 0.19
N PRO A 218 17.25 6.52 0.53
CA PRO A 218 16.36 5.93 -0.45
C PRO A 218 15.62 6.94 -1.32
N ASN A 219 15.35 8.14 -0.82
CA ASN A 219 14.73 9.21 -1.59
C ASN A 219 15.74 10.08 -2.38
N ASN A 220 17.03 9.79 -2.27
CA ASN A 220 18.09 10.53 -2.97
C ASN A 220 19.32 9.66 -3.25
N ILE A 221 19.11 8.53 -3.94
CA ILE A 221 20.17 7.58 -4.29
C ILE A 221 21.16 8.25 -5.26
N GLN A 222 22.41 8.39 -4.85
CA GLN A 222 23.48 9.00 -5.64
C GLN A 222 24.22 7.99 -6.53
N ASP A 223 24.41 6.77 -6.03
CA ASP A 223 25.03 5.66 -6.77
C ASP A 223 24.07 4.47 -6.88
N ILE A 224 23.22 4.52 -7.89
CA ILE A 224 22.28 3.43 -8.19
C ILE A 224 22.98 2.13 -8.59
N ASN A 225 24.23 2.17 -9.09
CA ASN A 225 24.96 0.96 -9.45
C ASN A 225 25.38 0.19 -8.21
N ALA A 226 25.82 0.86 -7.14
CA ALA A 226 26.09 0.23 -5.85
C ALA A 226 24.84 -0.49 -5.29
N VAL A 227 23.64 0.11 -5.45
CA VAL A 227 22.37 -0.51 -5.07
C VAL A 227 22.09 -1.78 -5.87
N TRP A 228 22.28 -1.74 -7.20
CA TRP A 228 22.09 -2.92 -8.05
C TRP A 228 23.11 -4.02 -7.74
N ASP A 229 24.35 -3.67 -7.42
CA ASP A 229 25.38 -4.63 -7.04
C ASP A 229 25.07 -5.28 -5.69
N ALA A 230 24.53 -4.52 -4.73
CA ALA A 230 24.04 -5.06 -3.47
C ALA A 230 22.88 -6.07 -3.68
N LEU A 231 21.93 -5.73 -4.55
CA LEU A 231 20.82 -6.63 -4.89
C LEU A 231 21.29 -7.91 -5.60
N ARG A 232 22.26 -7.81 -6.53
CA ARG A 232 22.85 -8.99 -7.17
C ARG A 232 23.56 -9.91 -6.16
N LYS A 233 24.19 -9.35 -5.13
CA LYS A 233 24.79 -10.14 -4.02
C LYS A 233 23.72 -10.82 -3.16
N GLN A 234 22.55 -10.20 -2.99
CA GLN A 234 21.45 -10.74 -2.18
C GLN A 234 20.69 -11.86 -2.91
N VAL A 235 20.47 -11.76 -4.22
CA VAL A 235 19.69 -12.74 -5.01
C VAL A 235 20.04 -14.21 -4.69
N PRO A 236 21.32 -14.63 -4.66
CA PRO A 236 21.65 -16.03 -4.34
C PRO A 236 21.45 -16.41 -2.87
N MET A 237 21.10 -15.47 -2.00
CA MET A 237 20.77 -15.72 -0.60
C MET A 237 19.27 -16.01 -0.41
N VAL A 238 18.45 -15.54 -1.35
CA VAL A 238 16.99 -15.59 -1.26
C VAL A 238 16.49 -17.00 -1.53
N ARG A 239 15.78 -17.56 -0.55
CA ARG A 239 15.09 -18.83 -0.69
C ARG A 239 13.78 -18.69 -1.45
N LYS A 240 13.03 -17.63 -1.14
CA LYS A 240 11.70 -17.42 -1.71
C LYS A 240 11.36 -15.94 -1.84
N TYR A 241 10.83 -15.57 -3.00
CA TYR A 241 10.16 -14.29 -3.20
C TYR A 241 8.67 -14.48 -2.96
N TRP A 242 8.10 -13.77 -1.99
CA TRP A 242 6.68 -13.82 -1.67
C TRP A 242 5.91 -12.70 -2.39
N GLY A 243 4.66 -13.00 -2.78
CA GLY A 243 3.80 -12.08 -3.53
C GLY A 243 2.54 -11.63 -2.79
N SER A 244 2.30 -12.15 -1.57
CA SER A 244 1.12 -11.78 -0.78
C SER A 244 1.40 -11.85 0.72
N GLY A 245 0.58 -11.13 1.51
CA GLY A 245 0.68 -11.19 2.98
C GLY A 245 0.42 -12.59 3.55
N ALA A 246 -0.42 -13.39 2.91
CA ALA A 246 -0.66 -14.77 3.32
C ALA A 246 0.58 -15.65 3.08
N GLU A 247 1.25 -15.50 1.93
CA GLU A 247 2.48 -16.22 1.63
C GLU A 247 3.61 -15.80 2.59
N LEU A 248 3.77 -14.49 2.87
CA LEU A 248 4.70 -13.99 3.87
C LEU A 248 4.50 -14.66 5.23
N MET A 249 3.27 -14.67 5.73
CA MET A 249 2.95 -15.26 7.03
C MET A 249 3.24 -16.75 7.06
N ASN A 250 2.89 -17.48 5.99
CA ASN A 250 3.17 -18.91 5.90
C ASN A 250 4.68 -19.22 5.92
N LEU A 251 5.48 -18.46 5.17
CA LEU A 251 6.95 -18.65 5.14
C LEU A 251 7.60 -18.42 6.50
N LEU A 252 7.14 -17.43 7.25
CA LEU A 252 7.62 -17.13 8.59
C LEU A 252 7.15 -18.19 9.60
N ALA A 253 5.86 -18.55 9.57
CA ALA A 253 5.26 -19.52 10.50
C ALA A 253 5.81 -20.94 10.30
N SER A 254 6.13 -21.32 9.06
CA SER A 254 6.74 -22.63 8.74
C SER A 254 8.25 -22.68 8.94
N GLU A 255 8.87 -21.57 9.35
CA GLU A 255 10.33 -21.43 9.50
C GLU A 255 11.12 -21.71 8.19
N GLU A 256 10.44 -21.58 7.03
CA GLU A 256 11.10 -21.74 5.73
C GLU A 256 12.08 -20.58 5.44
N VAL A 257 11.79 -19.39 5.99
CA VAL A 257 12.68 -18.24 5.98
C VAL A 257 12.97 -17.78 7.41
N TYR A 258 14.21 -17.34 7.65
CA TYR A 258 14.67 -16.87 8.95
C TYR A 258 14.60 -15.35 9.07
N ALA A 259 14.71 -14.64 7.95
CA ALA A 259 14.45 -13.21 7.88
C ALA A 259 13.87 -12.83 6.52
N THR A 260 13.11 -11.74 6.49
CA THR A 260 12.53 -11.17 5.27
C THR A 260 12.11 -9.72 5.52
N VAL A 261 12.07 -8.89 4.48
CA VAL A 261 11.26 -7.67 4.56
C VAL A 261 9.81 -8.06 4.85
N ALA A 262 9.11 -7.32 5.70
CA ALA A 262 7.76 -7.68 6.11
C ALA A 262 6.94 -6.46 6.51
N TRP A 263 5.65 -6.53 6.28
CA TRP A 263 4.71 -5.53 6.75
C TRP A 263 4.44 -5.69 8.24
N SER A 264 4.57 -4.61 8.99
CA SER A 264 4.47 -4.58 10.46
C SER A 264 3.23 -5.28 11.01
N GLY A 265 2.05 -5.05 10.43
CA GLY A 265 0.82 -5.68 10.90
C GLY A 265 0.75 -7.20 10.68
N ARG A 266 1.42 -7.72 9.65
CA ARG A 266 1.50 -9.18 9.44
C ARG A 266 2.39 -9.83 10.48
N VAL A 267 3.47 -9.16 10.86
CA VAL A 267 4.34 -9.61 11.95
C VAL A 267 3.61 -9.56 13.29
N ALA A 268 2.95 -8.44 13.59
CA ALA A 268 2.14 -8.29 14.80
C ALA A 268 1.07 -9.40 14.94
N HIS A 269 0.45 -9.78 13.81
CA HIS A 269 -0.52 -10.87 13.81
C HIS A 269 0.11 -12.25 14.13
N LEU A 270 1.31 -12.54 13.61
CA LEU A 270 2.06 -13.75 13.96
C LEU A 270 2.49 -13.75 15.42
N GLN A 271 2.92 -12.60 15.95
CA GLN A 271 3.28 -12.44 17.37
C GLN A 271 2.07 -12.67 18.29
N GLU A 272 0.89 -12.15 17.94
CA GLU A 272 -0.36 -12.38 18.67
C GLU A 272 -0.72 -13.88 18.69
N GLN A 273 -0.39 -14.62 17.64
CA GLN A 273 -0.56 -16.07 17.56
C GLN A 273 0.55 -16.87 18.29
N GLY A 274 1.54 -16.21 18.88
CA GLY A 274 2.61 -16.84 19.64
C GLY A 274 3.77 -17.37 18.81
N TYR A 275 3.88 -16.98 17.54
CA TYR A 275 5.05 -17.34 16.73
C TYR A 275 6.29 -16.55 17.19
N PRO A 276 7.49 -17.18 17.19
CA PRO A 276 8.74 -16.56 17.63
C PRO A 276 9.31 -15.63 16.55
N ILE A 277 8.57 -14.59 16.19
CA ILE A 277 8.93 -13.64 15.14
C ILE A 277 9.18 -12.27 15.76
N GLY A 278 10.39 -11.74 15.59
CA GLY A 278 10.74 -10.36 15.89
C GLY A 278 10.46 -9.42 14.72
N PHE A 279 10.31 -8.14 15.01
CA PHE A 279 10.17 -7.07 14.01
C PHE A 279 11.20 -6.00 14.26
N LEU A 280 12.03 -5.71 13.27
CA LEU A 280 13.02 -4.65 13.29
C LEU A 280 12.61 -3.54 12.32
N ALA A 281 12.50 -2.32 12.82
CA ALA A 281 12.38 -1.11 12.02
C ALA A 281 13.73 -0.37 12.06
N PRO A 282 14.67 -0.66 11.14
CA PRO A 282 15.98 -0.01 11.15
C PRO A 282 15.85 1.49 10.85
N GLU A 283 16.90 2.26 11.14
CA GLU A 283 16.96 3.67 10.72
C GLU A 283 16.69 3.79 9.21
N GLY A 284 15.82 4.70 8.81
CA GLY A 284 15.36 4.83 7.43
C GLY A 284 14.34 3.77 6.98
N CYS A 285 13.77 2.99 7.91
CA CYS A 285 12.74 2.01 7.62
C CYS A 285 11.64 2.58 6.72
N TYR A 286 11.26 1.83 5.69
CA TYR A 286 10.20 2.25 4.78
C TYR A 286 8.86 2.34 5.49
N SER A 287 8.39 3.56 5.69
CA SER A 287 7.09 3.85 6.26
C SER A 287 6.08 4.16 5.15
N TRP A 288 4.85 3.76 5.36
CA TRP A 288 3.76 4.00 4.42
C TRP A 288 2.48 4.32 5.17
N GLN A 289 1.63 5.05 4.51
CA GLN A 289 0.26 5.32 4.95
C GLN A 289 -0.68 4.94 3.81
N GLU A 290 -1.83 4.39 4.14
CA GLU A 290 -2.85 4.05 3.17
C GLU A 290 -3.99 5.05 3.21
N CYS A 291 -4.68 5.17 2.10
CA CYS A 291 -5.83 6.05 1.99
C CYS A 291 -7.01 5.38 1.30
N ILE A 292 -8.20 5.85 1.62
CA ILE A 292 -9.41 5.47 0.88
C ILE A 292 -9.64 6.52 -0.20
N PHE A 293 -9.29 6.16 -1.42
CA PHE A 293 -9.39 7.01 -2.60
C PHE A 293 -10.79 6.94 -3.21
N VAL A 294 -11.31 8.08 -3.65
CA VAL A 294 -12.64 8.18 -4.29
C VAL A 294 -12.48 8.35 -5.79
N MET A 295 -12.97 7.35 -6.52
CA MET A 295 -12.92 7.32 -7.98
C MET A 295 -13.92 8.30 -8.59
N LYS A 296 -13.52 8.86 -9.72
CA LYS A 296 -14.40 9.72 -10.53
C LYS A 296 -15.65 8.97 -10.96
N GLY A 297 -16.81 9.62 -10.82
CA GLY A 297 -18.12 9.03 -11.11
C GLY A 297 -18.77 8.30 -9.94
N THR A 298 -18.14 8.29 -8.78
CA THR A 298 -18.72 7.77 -7.52
C THR A 298 -19.86 8.70 -7.05
N ASP A 299 -20.91 8.11 -6.49
CA ASP A 299 -21.93 8.85 -5.74
C ASP A 299 -21.30 9.46 -4.49
N LEU A 300 -21.09 10.77 -4.51
CA LEU A 300 -20.37 11.47 -3.44
C LEU A 300 -21.17 11.54 -2.13
N ASP A 301 -22.50 11.57 -2.18
CA ASP A 301 -23.29 11.60 -0.95
C ASP A 301 -23.16 10.27 -0.17
N VAL A 302 -23.11 9.16 -0.90
CA VAL A 302 -22.85 7.84 -0.32
C VAL A 302 -21.39 7.71 0.11
N ALA A 303 -20.46 8.20 -0.69
CA ALA A 303 -19.04 8.14 -0.37
C ALA A 303 -18.71 8.92 0.92
N HIS A 304 -19.19 10.15 1.05
CA HIS A 304 -18.96 10.97 2.25
C HIS A 304 -19.52 10.28 3.51
N GLN A 305 -20.74 9.71 3.45
CA GLN A 305 -21.32 8.99 4.57
C GLN A 305 -20.45 7.78 4.99
N LEU A 306 -19.97 6.99 4.01
CA LEU A 306 -19.13 5.83 4.32
C LEU A 306 -17.77 6.26 4.86
N LEU A 307 -17.12 7.26 4.27
CA LEU A 307 -15.83 7.77 4.74
C LEU A 307 -15.90 8.34 6.14
N ASP A 308 -16.94 9.13 6.43
CA ASP A 308 -17.18 9.66 7.78
C ASP A 308 -17.40 8.55 8.80
N PHE A 309 -18.23 7.56 8.46
CA PHE A 309 -18.44 6.39 9.30
C PHE A 309 -17.16 5.59 9.57
N MET A 310 -16.34 5.39 8.54
CA MET A 310 -15.08 4.65 8.66
C MET A 310 -14.03 5.37 9.50
N LEU A 311 -14.03 6.72 9.50
CA LEU A 311 -13.16 7.55 10.33
C LEU A 311 -13.68 7.75 11.75
N ALA A 312 -14.94 7.40 12.03
CA ALA A 312 -15.46 7.46 13.41
C ALA A 312 -14.60 6.58 14.33
N PRO A 313 -14.25 7.06 15.55
CA PRO A 313 -13.35 6.35 16.45
C PRO A 313 -13.70 4.88 16.66
N GLU A 314 -14.98 4.56 16.85
CA GLU A 314 -15.43 3.19 17.10
C GLU A 314 -15.12 2.25 15.92
N ALA A 315 -15.40 2.68 14.70
CA ALA A 315 -15.16 1.88 13.51
C ALA A 315 -13.66 1.81 13.19
N SER A 316 -12.98 2.96 13.22
CA SER A 316 -11.56 3.06 12.88
C SER A 316 -10.68 2.26 13.84
N ILE A 317 -10.93 2.35 15.16
CA ILE A 317 -10.22 1.58 16.18
C ILE A 317 -10.46 0.07 15.98
N ALA A 318 -11.71 -0.35 15.79
CA ALA A 318 -12.03 -1.78 15.62
C ALA A 318 -11.40 -2.36 14.34
N VAL A 319 -11.39 -1.60 13.24
CA VAL A 319 -10.69 -2.01 12.02
C VAL A 319 -9.18 -2.08 12.25
N ALA A 320 -8.59 -1.08 12.91
CA ALA A 320 -7.16 -1.03 13.22
C ALA A 320 -6.72 -2.26 14.04
N GLU A 321 -7.46 -2.63 15.07
CA GLU A 321 -7.21 -3.83 15.87
C GLU A 321 -7.36 -5.13 15.06
N GLY A 322 -8.32 -5.17 14.13
CA GLY A 322 -8.56 -6.34 13.28
C GLY A 322 -7.50 -6.55 12.20
N GLN A 323 -6.95 -5.47 11.65
CA GLN A 323 -5.92 -5.53 10.62
C GLN A 323 -4.48 -5.43 11.17
N MET A 324 -4.33 -5.08 12.44
CA MET A 324 -3.06 -4.91 13.16
C MET A 324 -2.19 -3.76 12.61
N TYR A 325 -2.83 -2.67 12.20
CA TYR A 325 -2.18 -1.43 11.78
C TYR A 325 -2.75 -0.24 12.56
N PRO A 326 -1.91 0.69 13.04
CA PRO A 326 -2.40 1.91 13.68
C PRO A 326 -3.35 2.68 12.75
N PRO A 327 -4.45 3.24 13.27
CA PRO A 327 -5.37 4.07 12.51
C PRO A 327 -4.75 5.43 12.18
N SER A 328 -5.34 6.15 11.25
CA SER A 328 -4.99 7.54 10.96
C SER A 328 -5.43 8.54 12.03
N LEU A 329 -6.17 8.09 13.04
CA LEU A 329 -6.66 8.94 14.13
C LEU A 329 -5.50 9.54 14.93
N ASP A 330 -5.61 10.83 15.23
CA ASP A 330 -4.64 11.56 16.04
C ASP A 330 -4.74 11.12 17.51
N PRO A 331 -3.68 10.49 18.07
CA PRO A 331 -3.70 10.00 19.44
C PRO A 331 -3.75 11.12 20.49
N THR A 332 -3.56 12.36 20.10
CA THR A 332 -3.71 13.53 20.98
C THR A 332 -5.17 14.01 21.05
N LYS A 333 -6.02 13.57 20.12
CA LYS A 333 -7.45 13.92 20.05
C LYS A 333 -8.37 12.77 20.42
N VAL A 334 -7.90 11.52 20.17
CA VAL A 334 -8.70 10.30 20.37
C VAL A 334 -7.94 9.35 21.28
N GLU A 335 -8.60 8.86 22.31
CA GLU A 335 -8.03 7.81 23.14
C GLU A 335 -8.01 6.48 22.40
N LEU A 336 -6.81 5.95 22.17
CA LEU A 336 -6.60 4.68 21.50
C LEU A 336 -6.38 3.56 22.54
N THR A 337 -6.73 2.33 22.15
CA THR A 337 -6.59 1.16 23.02
C THR A 337 -5.13 0.77 23.23
N GLU A 338 -4.83 0.07 24.32
CA GLU A 338 -3.49 -0.46 24.58
C GLU A 338 -3.03 -1.42 23.48
N LYS A 339 -3.95 -2.15 22.84
CA LYS A 339 -3.62 -2.99 21.69
C LYS A 339 -3.02 -2.16 20.56
N ILE A 340 -3.63 -1.04 20.20
CA ILE A 340 -3.13 -0.13 19.15
C ILE A 340 -1.81 0.50 19.56
N LYS A 341 -1.69 0.97 20.81
CA LYS A 341 -0.46 1.59 21.32
C LYS A 341 0.76 0.67 21.30
N ASN A 342 0.53 -0.64 21.33
CA ASN A 342 1.59 -1.66 21.24
C ASN A 342 1.84 -2.16 19.80
N LEU A 343 1.13 -1.67 18.80
CA LEU A 343 1.40 -2.07 17.41
C LEU A 343 2.71 -1.46 16.91
N PRO A 344 3.50 -2.21 16.12
CA PRO A 344 4.59 -1.62 15.35
C PRO A 344 4.07 -0.45 14.49
N ALA A 345 4.86 0.56 14.31
CA ALA A 345 4.51 1.79 13.60
C ALA A 345 3.46 2.69 14.31
N PHE A 346 3.13 2.46 15.58
CA PHE A 346 2.35 3.42 16.35
C PHE A 346 3.18 4.65 16.74
N ASP A 347 2.68 5.84 16.39
CA ASP A 347 3.28 7.12 16.82
C ASP A 347 2.42 7.79 17.88
N PRO A 348 2.86 7.85 19.15
CA PRO A 348 2.09 8.47 20.22
C PRO A 348 1.99 9.99 20.10
N THR A 349 2.81 10.61 19.24
CA THR A 349 2.82 12.07 19.06
C THR A 349 1.87 12.57 17.97
N GLY A 350 1.45 11.69 17.06
CA GLY A 350 0.67 12.05 15.88
C GLY A 350 1.39 12.89 14.84
N LYS A 351 2.72 13.08 14.99
CA LYS A 351 3.54 13.96 14.14
C LYS A 351 4.37 13.21 13.10
N LEU A 352 4.46 11.88 13.23
CA LEU A 352 5.22 10.98 12.36
C LEU A 352 6.70 11.38 12.19
N GLN A 353 7.29 11.95 13.25
CA GLN A 353 8.70 12.33 13.26
C GLN A 353 9.57 11.06 13.23
N GLY A 354 10.54 11.03 12.30
CA GLY A 354 11.40 9.86 12.09
C GLY A 354 10.81 8.78 11.18
N TYR A 355 9.58 8.96 10.71
CA TYR A 355 9.00 8.08 9.68
C TYR A 355 9.47 8.53 8.30
N LEU A 356 10.07 7.61 7.53
CA LEU A 356 10.56 7.90 6.19
C LEU A 356 9.61 7.33 5.14
N PHE A 357 8.92 8.22 4.43
CA PHE A 357 7.99 7.88 3.35
C PHE A 357 8.68 8.01 1.99
N ALA A 358 8.21 7.23 1.01
CA ALA A 358 8.70 7.38 -0.36
C ALA A 358 8.26 8.72 -0.95
N ASP A 359 9.22 9.49 -1.50
CA ASP A 359 8.92 10.69 -2.28
C ASP A 359 8.22 10.30 -3.58
N PRO A 360 6.95 10.69 -3.79
CA PRO A 360 6.18 10.24 -4.95
C PRO A 360 6.74 10.73 -6.27
N HIS A 361 7.41 11.90 -6.33
CA HIS A 361 8.02 12.42 -7.55
C HIS A 361 9.28 11.64 -7.87
N TYR A 362 10.17 11.47 -6.89
CA TYR A 362 11.42 10.75 -7.05
C TYR A 362 11.20 9.31 -7.54
N TRP A 363 10.28 8.57 -6.90
CA TRP A 363 10.05 7.16 -7.19
C TRP A 363 9.21 6.95 -8.46
N ASN A 364 8.20 7.79 -8.74
CA ASN A 364 7.38 7.68 -9.94
C ASN A 364 8.17 7.95 -11.24
N GLU A 365 9.13 8.88 -11.20
CA GLU A 365 9.99 9.16 -12.37
C GLU A 365 10.86 7.96 -12.77
N ARG A 366 11.21 7.10 -11.82
CA ARG A 366 12.13 5.97 -11.98
C ARG A 366 11.44 4.62 -12.11
N GLN A 367 10.13 4.58 -11.87
CA GLN A 367 9.35 3.35 -11.76
C GLN A 367 9.58 2.39 -12.94
N LEU A 368 9.46 2.86 -14.18
CA LEU A 368 9.57 2.01 -15.38
C LEU A 368 10.95 1.35 -15.48
N GLU A 369 11.97 2.17 -15.39
CA GLU A 369 13.36 1.71 -15.53
C GLU A 369 13.73 0.76 -14.41
N TRP A 370 13.40 1.13 -13.16
CA TRP A 370 13.85 0.38 -11.99
C TRP A 370 13.05 -0.92 -11.79
N ALA A 371 11.76 -0.92 -12.07
CA ALA A 371 10.96 -2.13 -12.02
C ALA A 371 11.44 -3.16 -13.06
N GLU A 372 11.70 -2.73 -14.31
CA GLU A 372 12.22 -3.60 -15.36
C GLU A 372 13.63 -4.12 -15.02
N ARG A 373 14.48 -3.27 -14.46
CA ARG A 373 15.83 -3.67 -14.04
C ARG A 373 15.80 -4.64 -12.86
N TRP A 374 14.90 -4.43 -11.89
CA TRP A 374 14.67 -5.36 -10.80
C TRP A 374 14.27 -6.76 -11.30
N ASP A 375 13.33 -6.84 -12.23
CA ASP A 375 12.92 -8.12 -12.79
C ASP A 375 14.08 -8.89 -13.44
N ARG A 376 14.99 -8.17 -14.11
CA ARG A 376 16.23 -8.79 -14.64
C ARG A 376 17.17 -9.25 -13.54
N VAL A 377 17.44 -8.41 -12.55
CA VAL A 377 18.32 -8.74 -11.42
C VAL A 377 17.80 -9.94 -10.65
N ARG A 378 16.49 -9.94 -10.31
CA ARG A 378 15.83 -11.04 -9.62
C ARG A 378 15.88 -12.35 -10.40
N ALA A 379 15.87 -12.28 -11.72
CA ALA A 379 16.03 -13.43 -12.62
C ALA A 379 17.51 -13.85 -12.83
N GLY A 380 18.48 -13.24 -12.14
CA GLY A 380 19.89 -13.53 -12.29
C GLY A 380 20.52 -13.01 -13.60
N ARG A 381 19.98 -11.92 -14.15
CA ARG A 381 20.41 -11.35 -15.46
C ARG A 381 20.91 -9.92 -15.29
#